data_8321cf035bedfc8b22aa333040fe1503
#
_entry.id   8321cf035bedfc8b22aa333040fe1503
#
_cell.length_a   1.000
_cell.length_b   1.000
_cell.length_c   1.000
_cell.angle_alpha   90.00
_cell.angle_beta   90.00
_cell.angle_gamma   90.00
#
_symmetry.space_group_name_H-M   'P 1'
#
loop_
_entity.id
_entity.type
_entity.pdbx_description
1 polymer ?
#
loop_
_entity_poly.entity_id
_entity_poly.type
_entity_poly.pdbx_seq_one_letter_code
_entity_poly.pdbx_strand_id
1 'polypeptide(L)'
;MANYGSANVSAYTISATSGKLKPVAGSPFGAGTNPSGIAIDPKGTFAYVANSGSDNVSAYSINATSGKLTPVAGSPFGAGSVPQWLVIDATGKFAYVANYGSANVSGYSIDATSGELAPVAGSPFGAGNGPNGVAVDPTSKFVYVANEASNNVSAYDVETNGVLTPVAGSPFGGVTLPIGVAVDPVAKFAYVGNYGSDNVSAYTINATSGALTPVAGSPFGAGTLPLGVAVDPTGKFAYVANFGSGNVWGYTINAKTGKLTPVAGSPFGAGSGPWGIATCRVVKGKCKPPPL
;
A
#
# COMPACT_ATOMS: atom_id res chain seq x y z
N MET A 1 -12.16 2.60 -5.44
CA MET A 1 -12.44 2.33 -4.01
C MET A 1 -12.96 0.91 -3.87
N ALA A 2 -12.34 0.12 -3.03
CA ALA A 2 -12.88 -1.18 -2.63
C ALA A 2 -14.02 -0.95 -1.62
N ASN A 3 -15.17 -1.56 -1.85
CA ASN A 3 -16.36 -1.41 -1.01
C ASN A 3 -16.59 -2.72 -0.24
N TYR A 4 -15.97 -2.81 0.92
CA TYR A 4 -15.87 -4.02 1.75
C TYR A 4 -17.21 -4.75 1.95
N GLY A 5 -18.25 -4.04 2.41
CA GLY A 5 -19.56 -4.64 2.68
C GLY A 5 -20.43 -4.92 1.45
N SER A 6 -20.03 -4.44 0.25
CA SER A 6 -20.86 -4.50 -0.95
C SER A 6 -20.28 -5.40 -2.05
N ALA A 7 -19.14 -6.06 -1.80
CA ALA A 7 -18.47 -6.96 -2.74
C ALA A 7 -18.27 -6.33 -4.15
N ASN A 8 -17.86 -5.06 -4.19
CA ASN A 8 -17.66 -4.34 -5.45
C ASN A 8 -16.61 -3.23 -5.34
N VAL A 9 -16.28 -2.64 -6.49
CA VAL A 9 -15.31 -1.54 -6.62
C VAL A 9 -15.97 -0.34 -7.28
N SER A 10 -15.94 0.82 -6.61
CA SER A 10 -16.36 2.08 -7.20
C SER A 10 -15.21 2.75 -7.95
N ALA A 11 -15.46 3.15 -9.18
CA ALA A 11 -14.54 3.90 -10.02
C ALA A 11 -15.08 5.29 -10.33
N TYR A 12 -14.19 6.28 -10.36
CA TYR A 12 -14.52 7.68 -10.58
C TYR A 12 -13.55 8.32 -11.56
N THR A 13 -14.07 9.18 -12.42
CA THR A 13 -13.26 10.17 -13.12
C THR A 13 -13.01 11.37 -12.21
N ILE A 14 -11.80 11.94 -12.27
CA ILE A 14 -11.41 13.11 -11.50
C ILE A 14 -11.37 14.32 -12.43
N SER A 15 -12.15 15.37 -12.15
CA SER A 15 -12.06 16.62 -12.90
C SER A 15 -10.67 17.24 -12.72
N ALA A 16 -9.96 17.46 -13.82
CA ALA A 16 -8.61 18.02 -13.79
C ALA A 16 -8.55 19.47 -13.28
N THR A 17 -9.68 20.19 -13.32
CA THR A 17 -9.76 21.60 -12.91
C THR A 17 -10.30 21.78 -11.49
N SER A 18 -11.23 20.93 -11.05
CA SER A 18 -11.92 21.11 -9.76
C SER A 18 -11.67 19.99 -8.76
N GLY A 19 -11.02 18.88 -9.15
CA GLY A 19 -10.85 17.68 -8.32
C GLY A 19 -12.16 16.93 -8.04
N LYS A 20 -13.30 17.36 -8.57
CA LYS A 20 -14.59 16.68 -8.34
C LYS A 20 -14.58 15.27 -8.92
N LEU A 21 -15.14 14.34 -8.16
CA LEU A 21 -15.33 12.96 -8.57
C LEU A 21 -16.67 12.79 -9.27
N LYS A 22 -16.65 12.09 -10.41
CA LYS A 22 -17.86 11.66 -11.12
C LYS A 22 -17.80 10.14 -11.29
N PRO A 23 -18.84 9.39 -10.90
CA PRO A 23 -18.84 7.94 -11.09
C PRO A 23 -18.61 7.58 -12.57
N VAL A 24 -17.78 6.59 -12.81
CA VAL A 24 -17.59 5.99 -14.14
C VAL A 24 -18.86 5.23 -14.53
N ALA A 25 -19.23 5.30 -15.81
CA ALA A 25 -20.41 4.57 -16.30
C ALA A 25 -20.28 3.05 -16.03
N GLY A 26 -21.29 2.49 -15.38
CA GLY A 26 -21.31 1.09 -14.95
C GLY A 26 -20.70 0.85 -13.57
N SER A 27 -20.15 1.88 -12.90
CA SER A 27 -19.71 1.78 -11.49
C SER A 27 -20.94 1.67 -10.56
N PRO A 28 -20.86 0.82 -9.49
CA PRO A 28 -19.72 -0.01 -9.10
C PRO A 28 -19.57 -1.29 -9.94
N PHE A 29 -18.35 -1.83 -9.97
CA PHE A 29 -18.00 -3.08 -10.67
C PHE A 29 -17.89 -4.22 -9.67
N GLY A 30 -18.41 -5.42 -9.99
CA GLY A 30 -18.35 -6.58 -9.11
C GLY A 30 -16.91 -6.99 -8.76
N ALA A 31 -16.70 -7.43 -7.53
CA ALA A 31 -15.45 -8.00 -7.02
C ALA A 31 -15.76 -9.28 -6.21
N GLY A 32 -14.74 -9.86 -5.57
CA GLY A 32 -14.95 -10.92 -4.58
C GLY A 32 -15.53 -10.36 -3.28
N THR A 33 -15.75 -11.25 -2.30
CA THR A 33 -16.31 -10.90 -1.00
C THR A 33 -15.33 -10.09 -0.16
N ASN A 34 -15.79 -9.05 0.51
CA ASN A 34 -15.00 -8.18 1.38
C ASN A 34 -13.73 -7.63 0.70
N PRO A 35 -13.85 -6.92 -0.45
CA PRO A 35 -12.70 -6.29 -1.08
C PRO A 35 -12.07 -5.25 -0.15
N SER A 36 -10.77 -5.35 0.09
CA SER A 36 -10.00 -4.56 1.06
C SER A 36 -8.98 -3.63 0.38
N GLY A 37 -7.83 -4.15 -0.01
CA GLY A 37 -6.79 -3.40 -0.70
C GLY A 37 -7.03 -3.28 -2.20
N ILE A 38 -6.60 -2.16 -2.80
CA ILE A 38 -6.63 -1.93 -4.24
C ILE A 38 -5.33 -1.27 -4.68
N ALA A 39 -4.76 -1.75 -5.78
CA ALA A 39 -3.63 -1.12 -6.46
C ALA A 39 -3.89 -0.99 -7.96
N ILE A 40 -3.27 0.03 -8.55
CA ILE A 40 -3.29 0.28 -9.99
C ILE A 40 -1.84 0.19 -10.48
N ASP A 41 -1.62 -0.45 -11.63
CA ASP A 41 -0.30 -0.54 -12.23
C ASP A 41 0.26 0.86 -12.58
N PRO A 42 1.59 1.04 -12.67
CA PRO A 42 2.18 2.36 -12.93
C PRO A 42 1.74 3.02 -14.24
N LYS A 43 1.29 2.24 -15.22
CA LYS A 43 0.77 2.74 -16.49
C LYS A 43 -0.70 3.16 -16.43
N GLY A 44 -1.43 2.78 -15.36
CA GLY A 44 -2.86 3.00 -15.23
C GLY A 44 -3.70 2.10 -16.16
N THR A 45 -3.16 0.95 -16.56
CA THR A 45 -3.81 0.02 -17.49
C THR A 45 -4.62 -1.04 -16.78
N PHE A 46 -4.16 -1.47 -15.58
CA PHE A 46 -4.78 -2.54 -14.80
C PHE A 46 -5.02 -2.13 -13.34
N ALA A 47 -6.09 -2.65 -12.76
CA ALA A 47 -6.39 -2.53 -11.33
C ALA A 47 -6.54 -3.92 -10.71
N TYR A 48 -6.01 -4.10 -9.50
CA TYR A 48 -6.07 -5.34 -8.75
C TYR A 48 -6.64 -5.09 -7.36
N VAL A 49 -7.49 -6.00 -6.91
CA VAL A 49 -8.25 -5.86 -5.65
C VAL A 49 -8.11 -7.13 -4.83
N ALA A 50 -7.59 -7.02 -3.63
CA ALA A 50 -7.58 -8.11 -2.67
C ALA A 50 -8.97 -8.30 -2.07
N ASN A 51 -9.50 -9.51 -2.11
CA ASN A 51 -10.82 -9.87 -1.60
C ASN A 51 -10.64 -10.76 -0.37
N SER A 52 -10.69 -10.14 0.82
CA SER A 52 -10.35 -10.82 2.08
C SER A 52 -11.35 -11.91 2.49
N GLY A 53 -12.56 -11.85 2.00
CA GLY A 53 -13.59 -12.86 2.29
C GLY A 53 -13.68 -14.00 1.29
N SER A 54 -12.97 -13.90 0.14
CA SER A 54 -12.97 -14.95 -0.89
C SER A 54 -11.56 -15.44 -1.26
N ASP A 55 -10.54 -15.05 -0.50
CA ASP A 55 -9.16 -15.54 -0.60
C ASP A 55 -8.57 -15.42 -2.02
N ASN A 56 -8.85 -14.31 -2.70
CA ASN A 56 -8.42 -14.10 -4.08
C ASN A 56 -8.19 -12.64 -4.43
N VAL A 57 -7.70 -12.40 -5.64
CA VAL A 57 -7.47 -11.07 -6.23
C VAL A 57 -8.30 -10.91 -7.48
N SER A 58 -9.21 -9.96 -7.49
CA SER A 58 -9.90 -9.53 -8.71
C SER A 58 -9.00 -8.61 -9.53
N ALA A 59 -8.88 -8.88 -10.82
CA ALA A 59 -8.11 -8.07 -11.76
C ALA A 59 -9.00 -7.48 -12.86
N TYR A 60 -8.72 -6.22 -13.22
CA TYR A 60 -9.48 -5.48 -14.24
C TYR A 60 -8.55 -4.74 -15.17
N SER A 61 -8.88 -4.70 -16.45
CA SER A 61 -8.36 -3.71 -17.37
C SER A 61 -9.11 -2.38 -17.20
N ILE A 62 -8.39 -1.26 -17.33
CA ILE A 62 -8.92 0.10 -17.21
C ILE A 62 -9.00 0.72 -18.60
N ASN A 63 -10.18 1.08 -19.07
CA ASN A 63 -10.31 1.83 -20.29
C ASN A 63 -9.77 3.26 -20.11
N ALA A 64 -8.71 3.61 -20.82
CA ALA A 64 -7.99 4.88 -20.67
C ALA A 64 -8.85 6.13 -20.91
N THR A 65 -9.93 6.03 -21.69
CA THR A 65 -10.81 7.17 -22.00
C THR A 65 -11.96 7.30 -21.01
N SER A 66 -12.62 6.18 -20.69
CA SER A 66 -13.84 6.18 -19.87
C SER A 66 -13.59 5.85 -18.39
N GLY A 67 -12.44 5.25 -18.04
CA GLY A 67 -12.16 4.70 -16.74
C GLY A 67 -12.94 3.43 -16.40
N LYS A 68 -13.71 2.87 -17.36
CA LYS A 68 -14.49 1.65 -17.15
C LYS A 68 -13.57 0.47 -16.84
N LEU A 69 -13.95 -0.31 -15.83
CA LEU A 69 -13.26 -1.55 -15.45
C LEU A 69 -13.90 -2.74 -16.17
N THR A 70 -13.06 -3.61 -16.76
CA THR A 70 -13.47 -4.87 -17.38
C THR A 70 -12.64 -5.99 -16.75
N PRO A 71 -13.24 -7.08 -16.23
CA PRO A 71 -12.48 -8.17 -15.65
C PRO A 71 -11.45 -8.73 -16.65
N VAL A 72 -10.24 -8.97 -16.16
CA VAL A 72 -9.17 -9.67 -16.88
C VAL A 72 -9.56 -11.15 -17.03
N ALA A 73 -9.17 -11.79 -18.14
CA ALA A 73 -9.37 -13.22 -18.33
C ALA A 73 -8.73 -14.00 -17.15
N GLY A 74 -9.40 -15.06 -16.70
CA GLY A 74 -8.95 -15.84 -15.55
C GLY A 74 -9.18 -15.20 -14.18
N SER A 75 -9.57 -13.92 -14.11
CA SER A 75 -9.92 -13.27 -12.83
C SER A 75 -11.21 -13.87 -12.23
N PRO A 76 -11.26 -14.09 -10.87
CA PRO A 76 -10.24 -13.76 -9.89
C PRO A 76 -9.11 -14.79 -9.78
N PHE A 77 -7.92 -14.35 -9.36
CA PHE A 77 -6.74 -15.19 -9.13
C PHE A 77 -6.63 -15.57 -7.65
N GLY A 78 -6.32 -16.85 -7.35
CA GLY A 78 -6.18 -17.32 -5.97
C GLY A 78 -5.06 -16.62 -5.21
N ALA A 79 -5.27 -16.37 -3.91
CA ALA A 79 -4.30 -15.83 -2.97
C ALA A 79 -4.19 -16.72 -1.73
N GLY A 80 -3.44 -16.29 -0.71
CA GLY A 80 -3.52 -16.89 0.62
C GLY A 80 -4.80 -16.46 1.33
N SER A 81 -5.01 -16.96 2.57
CA SER A 81 -6.21 -16.68 3.34
C SER A 81 -6.25 -15.24 3.87
N VAL A 82 -7.40 -14.62 3.76
CA VAL A 82 -7.69 -13.24 4.23
C VAL A 82 -6.69 -12.22 3.65
N PRO A 83 -6.57 -12.08 2.31
CA PRO A 83 -5.70 -11.06 1.71
C PRO A 83 -6.20 -9.65 2.05
N GLN A 84 -5.33 -8.80 2.63
CA GLN A 84 -5.68 -7.47 3.11
C GLN A 84 -5.21 -6.37 2.16
N TRP A 85 -3.92 -6.28 1.93
CA TRP A 85 -3.32 -5.24 1.10
C TRP A 85 -2.54 -5.83 -0.04
N LEU A 86 -2.45 -5.09 -1.13
CA LEU A 86 -1.61 -5.47 -2.26
C LEU A 86 -0.88 -4.25 -2.82
N VAL A 87 0.27 -4.51 -3.41
CA VAL A 87 1.10 -3.49 -4.07
C VAL A 87 1.61 -4.03 -5.40
N ILE A 88 1.82 -3.14 -6.34
CA ILE A 88 2.48 -3.42 -7.62
C ILE A 88 3.84 -2.71 -7.60
N ASP A 89 4.87 -3.39 -8.06
CA ASP A 89 6.20 -2.81 -8.15
C ASP A 89 6.26 -1.64 -9.16
N ALA A 90 7.27 -0.77 -9.04
CA ALA A 90 7.40 0.41 -9.90
C ALA A 90 7.56 0.08 -11.39
N THR A 91 7.99 -1.15 -11.71
CA THR A 91 8.11 -1.60 -13.12
C THR A 91 6.79 -2.11 -13.69
N GLY A 92 5.78 -2.37 -12.85
CA GLY A 92 4.50 -2.99 -13.24
C GLY A 92 4.61 -4.46 -13.62
N LYS A 93 5.68 -5.14 -13.22
CA LYS A 93 5.92 -6.55 -13.54
C LYS A 93 5.46 -7.51 -12.46
N PHE A 94 5.45 -7.07 -11.20
CA PHE A 94 5.15 -7.91 -10.06
C PHE A 94 4.11 -7.30 -9.14
N ALA A 95 3.27 -8.16 -8.57
CA ALA A 95 2.34 -7.82 -7.52
C ALA A 95 2.60 -8.67 -6.27
N TYR A 96 2.47 -8.05 -5.09
CA TYR A 96 2.62 -8.72 -3.80
C TYR A 96 1.40 -8.47 -2.94
N VAL A 97 0.89 -9.55 -2.34
CA VAL A 97 -0.36 -9.53 -1.55
C VAL A 97 -0.07 -10.04 -0.14
N ALA A 98 -0.35 -9.23 0.85
CA ALA A 98 -0.25 -9.61 2.26
C ALA A 98 -1.50 -10.42 2.66
N ASN A 99 -1.31 -11.67 3.07
CA ASN A 99 -2.37 -12.60 3.42
C ASN A 99 -2.42 -12.76 4.95
N TYR A 100 -3.31 -12.02 5.57
CA TYR A 100 -3.44 -11.92 7.03
C TYR A 100 -3.67 -13.29 7.70
N GLY A 101 -4.56 -14.10 7.14
CA GLY A 101 -4.95 -15.39 7.71
C GLY A 101 -3.92 -16.49 7.54
N SER A 102 -3.13 -16.47 6.48
CA SER A 102 -2.14 -17.51 6.19
C SER A 102 -0.69 -17.12 6.51
N ALA A 103 -0.47 -15.96 7.15
CA ALA A 103 0.85 -15.49 7.60
C ALA A 103 1.93 -15.53 6.49
N ASN A 104 1.56 -15.09 5.28
CA ASN A 104 2.46 -15.10 4.13
C ASN A 104 2.16 -13.97 3.14
N VAL A 105 3.00 -13.87 2.12
CA VAL A 105 2.87 -12.93 1.01
C VAL A 105 2.76 -13.71 -0.29
N SER A 106 1.67 -13.57 -1.02
CA SER A 106 1.58 -14.09 -2.39
C SER A 106 2.29 -13.15 -3.35
N GLY A 107 3.20 -13.68 -4.15
CA GLY A 107 3.90 -12.96 -5.21
C GLY A 107 3.43 -13.45 -6.59
N TYR A 108 3.19 -12.50 -7.49
CA TYR A 108 2.74 -12.76 -8.87
C TYR A 108 3.58 -11.98 -9.87
N SER A 109 3.82 -12.58 -11.03
CA SER A 109 4.15 -11.84 -12.24
C SER A 109 2.87 -11.31 -12.90
N ILE A 110 2.95 -10.15 -13.52
CA ILE A 110 1.86 -9.50 -14.26
C ILE A 110 2.17 -9.59 -15.74
N ASP A 111 1.28 -10.20 -16.53
CA ASP A 111 1.37 -10.10 -17.98
C ASP A 111 1.04 -8.67 -18.43
N ALA A 112 2.00 -8.01 -19.07
CA ALA A 112 1.91 -6.60 -19.44
C ALA A 112 0.83 -6.29 -20.51
N THR A 113 0.32 -7.30 -21.20
CA THR A 113 -0.67 -7.18 -22.28
C THR A 113 -2.06 -7.52 -21.79
N SER A 114 -2.21 -8.64 -21.08
CA SER A 114 -3.50 -9.14 -20.60
C SER A 114 -3.85 -8.69 -19.19
N GLY A 115 -2.86 -8.39 -18.33
CA GLY A 115 -3.04 -8.11 -16.90
C GLY A 115 -3.25 -9.36 -16.06
N GLU A 116 -3.06 -10.55 -16.63
CA GLU A 116 -3.16 -11.82 -15.89
C GLU A 116 -2.07 -11.95 -14.84
N LEU A 117 -2.43 -12.57 -13.71
CA LEU A 117 -1.51 -12.87 -12.62
C LEU A 117 -1.07 -14.34 -12.68
N ALA A 118 0.24 -14.57 -12.69
CA ALA A 118 0.80 -15.90 -12.53
C ALA A 118 1.68 -15.94 -11.27
N PRO A 119 1.52 -16.93 -10.37
CA PRO A 119 2.38 -17.02 -9.18
C PRO A 119 3.87 -17.10 -9.57
N VAL A 120 4.73 -16.31 -8.91
CA VAL A 120 6.17 -16.45 -9.06
C VAL A 120 6.67 -17.71 -8.34
N ALA A 121 7.82 -18.22 -8.75
CA ALA A 121 8.40 -19.43 -8.16
C ALA A 121 8.56 -19.27 -6.64
N GLY A 122 8.15 -20.29 -5.88
CA GLY A 122 8.22 -20.29 -4.42
C GLY A 122 7.13 -19.49 -3.71
N SER A 123 6.24 -18.78 -4.43
CA SER A 123 5.07 -18.14 -3.83
C SER A 123 4.08 -19.19 -3.26
N PRO A 124 3.48 -18.93 -2.06
CA PRO A 124 3.63 -17.75 -1.22
C PRO A 124 4.88 -17.78 -0.33
N PHE A 125 5.39 -16.60 0.05
CA PHE A 125 6.56 -16.40 0.91
C PHE A 125 6.14 -16.20 2.36
N GLY A 126 6.81 -16.88 3.31
CA GLY A 126 6.51 -16.74 4.74
C GLY A 126 6.72 -15.32 5.26
N ALA A 127 5.83 -14.86 6.15
CA ALA A 127 5.88 -13.59 6.85
C ALA A 127 5.67 -13.79 8.36
N GLY A 128 5.57 -12.70 9.14
CA GLY A 128 5.06 -12.78 10.50
C GLY A 128 3.55 -13.04 10.52
N ASN A 129 2.97 -13.24 11.71
CA ASN A 129 1.53 -13.44 11.87
C ASN A 129 0.77 -12.14 11.60
N GLY A 130 -0.35 -12.26 10.88
CA GLY A 130 -1.23 -11.15 10.56
C GLY A 130 -0.59 -10.11 9.63
N PRO A 131 0.04 -10.49 8.50
CA PRO A 131 0.54 -9.52 7.53
C PRO A 131 -0.62 -8.70 6.97
N ASN A 132 -0.53 -7.37 7.08
CA ASN A 132 -1.59 -6.44 6.72
C ASN A 132 -1.13 -5.51 5.58
N GLY A 133 -0.42 -4.42 5.90
CA GLY A 133 0.12 -3.51 4.89
C GLY A 133 1.37 -4.07 4.22
N VAL A 134 1.49 -3.85 2.91
CA VAL A 134 2.66 -4.17 2.11
C VAL A 134 3.07 -2.97 1.27
N ALA A 135 4.36 -2.69 1.18
CA ALA A 135 4.94 -1.66 0.33
C ALA A 135 6.16 -2.20 -0.41
N VAL A 136 6.30 -1.78 -1.67
CA VAL A 136 7.52 -1.96 -2.47
C VAL A 136 8.27 -0.63 -2.49
N ASP A 137 9.57 -0.66 -2.36
CA ASP A 137 10.38 0.54 -2.54
C ASP A 137 10.35 1.04 -4.01
N PRO A 138 10.54 2.33 -4.28
CA PRO A 138 10.43 2.88 -5.64
C PRO A 138 11.49 2.35 -6.61
N THR A 139 12.52 1.65 -6.13
CA THR A 139 13.53 0.99 -6.99
C THR A 139 13.14 -0.45 -7.34
N SER A 140 12.03 -0.96 -6.80
CA SER A 140 11.56 -2.35 -6.92
C SER A 140 12.55 -3.40 -6.40
N LYS A 141 13.42 -3.01 -5.47
CA LYS A 141 14.40 -3.92 -4.86
C LYS A 141 13.92 -4.56 -3.58
N PHE A 142 13.10 -3.87 -2.80
CA PHE A 142 12.71 -4.33 -1.48
C PHE A 142 11.21 -4.27 -1.26
N VAL A 143 10.70 -5.29 -0.57
CA VAL A 143 9.30 -5.35 -0.09
C VAL A 143 9.30 -5.33 1.42
N TYR A 144 8.43 -4.50 2.02
CA TYR A 144 8.22 -4.39 3.46
C TYR A 144 6.78 -4.74 3.80
N VAL A 145 6.59 -5.57 4.82
CA VAL A 145 5.28 -6.07 5.24
C VAL A 145 5.08 -5.84 6.73
N ALA A 146 4.06 -5.09 7.08
CA ALA A 146 3.64 -4.87 8.46
C ALA A 146 2.88 -6.11 8.96
N ASN A 147 3.44 -6.80 9.95
CA ASN A 147 2.85 -8.00 10.56
C ASN A 147 2.16 -7.59 11.86
N GLU A 148 0.86 -7.34 11.79
CA GLU A 148 0.05 -6.81 12.88
C GLU A 148 0.17 -7.65 14.14
N ALA A 149 -0.13 -8.95 14.05
CA ALA A 149 -0.15 -9.84 15.21
C ALA A 149 1.24 -10.22 15.74
N SER A 150 2.29 -10.12 14.92
CA SER A 150 3.68 -10.37 15.33
C SER A 150 4.41 -9.13 15.83
N ASN A 151 3.82 -7.93 15.76
CA ASN A 151 4.45 -6.68 16.17
C ASN A 151 5.83 -6.44 15.51
N ASN A 152 5.94 -6.70 14.22
CA ASN A 152 7.18 -6.52 13.48
C ASN A 152 6.94 -6.20 12.00
N VAL A 153 8.03 -5.89 11.29
CA VAL A 153 8.03 -5.64 9.84
C VAL A 153 8.94 -6.66 9.18
N SER A 154 8.39 -7.52 8.33
CA SER A 154 9.19 -8.37 7.44
C SER A 154 9.73 -7.54 6.27
N ALA A 155 10.99 -7.76 5.93
CA ALA A 155 11.64 -7.15 4.77
C ALA A 155 12.23 -8.23 3.87
N TYR A 156 12.08 -8.03 2.56
CA TYR A 156 12.53 -8.96 1.53
C TYR A 156 13.30 -8.22 0.44
N ASP A 157 14.34 -8.86 -0.08
CA ASP A 157 14.95 -8.53 -1.36
C ASP A 157 14.09 -9.11 -2.50
N VAL A 158 13.90 -8.36 -3.56
CA VAL A 158 13.15 -8.76 -4.75
C VAL A 158 14.12 -9.20 -5.82
N GLU A 159 14.12 -10.48 -6.11
CA GLU A 159 14.91 -11.06 -7.20
C GLU A 159 14.39 -10.61 -8.57
N THR A 160 15.21 -10.71 -9.59
CA THR A 160 14.87 -10.28 -10.96
C THR A 160 13.62 -10.96 -11.55
N ASN A 161 13.25 -12.13 -11.02
CA ASN A 161 12.07 -12.92 -11.37
C ASN A 161 10.88 -12.71 -10.41
N GLY A 162 10.98 -11.75 -9.47
CA GLY A 162 9.92 -11.42 -8.51
C GLY A 162 9.88 -12.29 -7.26
N VAL A 163 10.82 -13.23 -7.10
CA VAL A 163 10.96 -14.06 -5.89
C VAL A 163 11.38 -13.16 -4.72
N LEU A 164 10.79 -13.39 -3.54
CA LEU A 164 11.12 -12.68 -2.31
C LEU A 164 12.08 -13.51 -1.44
N THR A 165 13.25 -12.93 -1.13
CA THR A 165 14.24 -13.50 -0.21
C THR A 165 14.32 -12.64 1.05
N PRO A 166 14.19 -13.21 2.27
CA PRO A 166 14.25 -12.41 3.49
C PRO A 166 15.56 -11.63 3.61
N VAL A 167 15.45 -10.34 3.90
CA VAL A 167 16.61 -9.47 4.22
C VAL A 167 17.26 -9.93 5.53
N ALA A 168 18.59 -9.89 5.59
CA ALA A 168 19.32 -10.23 6.81
C ALA A 168 18.86 -9.36 7.99
N GLY A 169 18.53 -10.00 9.11
CA GLY A 169 17.99 -9.35 10.31
C GLY A 169 16.46 -9.14 10.27
N SER A 170 15.78 -9.46 9.17
CA SER A 170 14.31 -9.50 9.12
C SER A 170 13.76 -10.65 9.98
N PRO A 171 12.62 -10.44 10.70
CA PRO A 171 11.82 -9.22 10.77
C PRO A 171 12.36 -8.16 11.75
N PHE A 172 12.02 -6.88 11.50
CA PHE A 172 12.43 -5.74 12.30
C PHE A 172 11.34 -5.35 13.30
N GLY A 173 11.71 -5.12 14.58
CA GLY A 173 10.81 -4.73 15.66
C GLY A 173 10.67 -3.22 15.84
N GLY A 174 10.08 -2.81 16.99
CA GLY A 174 9.85 -1.41 17.35
C GLY A 174 8.51 -0.86 16.87
N VAL A 175 7.54 -1.75 16.63
CA VAL A 175 6.17 -1.47 16.22
C VAL A 175 5.18 -2.20 17.13
N THR A 176 3.95 -1.70 17.24
CA THR A 176 2.86 -2.31 18.03
C THR A 176 1.58 -2.34 17.20
N LEU A 177 1.10 -3.56 16.89
CA LEU A 177 -0.02 -3.79 15.97
C LEU A 177 0.14 -2.94 14.69
N PRO A 178 1.25 -3.08 13.93
CA PRO A 178 1.48 -2.27 12.73
C PRO A 178 0.49 -2.65 11.64
N ILE A 179 -0.11 -1.64 10.99
CA ILE A 179 -1.07 -1.84 9.90
C ILE A 179 -0.52 -1.33 8.58
N GLY A 180 -0.38 -0.03 8.42
CA GLY A 180 0.09 0.58 7.19
C GLY A 180 1.61 0.73 7.16
N VAL A 181 2.22 0.47 6.01
CA VAL A 181 3.63 0.76 5.74
C VAL A 181 3.75 1.56 4.44
N ALA A 182 4.62 2.56 4.44
CA ALA A 182 4.93 3.36 3.26
C ALA A 182 6.43 3.61 3.17
N VAL A 183 6.97 3.57 1.95
CA VAL A 183 8.36 3.93 1.64
C VAL A 183 8.39 5.29 0.97
N ASP A 184 9.37 6.11 1.28
CA ASP A 184 9.54 7.41 0.65
C ASP A 184 10.00 7.27 -0.82
N PRO A 185 9.73 8.27 -1.70
CA PRO A 185 9.97 8.15 -3.13
C PRO A 185 11.44 8.07 -3.55
N VAL A 186 12.37 8.16 -2.62
CA VAL A 186 13.82 8.01 -2.87
C VAL A 186 14.41 6.80 -2.14
N ALA A 187 13.59 5.90 -1.63
CA ALA A 187 13.97 4.65 -0.95
C ALA A 187 14.93 4.82 0.24
N LYS A 188 14.80 5.91 0.99
CA LYS A 188 15.65 6.18 2.16
C LYS A 188 14.97 5.86 3.47
N PHE A 189 13.66 6.01 3.54
CA PHE A 189 12.90 5.90 4.77
C PHE A 189 11.63 5.07 4.60
N ALA A 190 11.30 4.30 5.64
CA ALA A 190 10.02 3.62 5.77
C ALA A 190 9.28 4.15 7.00
N TYR A 191 7.95 4.30 6.88
CA TYR A 191 7.06 4.78 7.93
C TYR A 191 5.96 3.76 8.15
N VAL A 192 5.70 3.43 9.42
CA VAL A 192 4.75 2.38 9.80
C VAL A 192 3.75 2.94 10.82
N GLY A 193 2.47 2.87 10.49
CA GLY A 193 1.39 3.23 11.40
C GLY A 193 1.16 2.12 12.43
N ASN A 194 1.28 2.44 13.70
CA ASN A 194 1.12 1.52 14.81
C ASN A 194 -0.25 1.69 15.45
N TYR A 195 -1.21 0.87 15.02
CA TYR A 195 -2.59 0.87 15.51
C TYR A 195 -2.70 0.70 17.04
N GLY A 196 -1.81 -0.12 17.62
CA GLY A 196 -1.85 -0.44 19.04
C GLY A 196 -1.18 0.56 19.97
N SER A 197 -0.47 1.57 19.44
CA SER A 197 0.27 2.53 20.26
C SER A 197 0.15 3.99 19.84
N ASP A 198 -0.82 4.30 18.96
CA ASP A 198 -1.18 5.67 18.56
C ASP A 198 0.00 6.50 18.06
N ASN A 199 0.89 5.88 17.26
CA ASN A 199 2.09 6.53 16.78
C ASN A 199 2.55 5.98 15.41
N VAL A 200 3.60 6.58 14.87
CA VAL A 200 4.24 6.19 13.61
C VAL A 200 5.69 5.87 13.88
N SER A 201 6.11 4.65 13.62
CA SER A 201 7.52 4.28 13.58
C SER A 201 8.15 4.71 12.27
N ALA A 202 9.37 5.25 12.35
CA ALA A 202 10.17 5.64 11.20
C ALA A 202 11.51 4.90 11.21
N TYR A 203 11.92 4.44 10.02
CA TYR A 203 13.16 3.70 9.82
C TYR A 203 13.95 4.30 8.67
N THR A 204 15.28 4.25 8.78
CA THR A 204 16.17 4.38 7.63
C THR A 204 16.26 3.05 6.91
N ILE A 205 16.28 3.06 5.60
CA ILE A 205 16.49 1.89 4.75
C ILE A 205 17.96 1.86 4.31
N ASN A 206 18.63 0.75 4.53
CA ASN A 206 19.95 0.52 3.94
C ASN A 206 19.76 0.23 2.44
N ALA A 207 20.24 1.10 1.56
CA ALA A 207 20.02 1.01 0.13
C ALA A 207 20.64 -0.24 -0.55
N THR A 208 21.58 -0.90 0.12
CA THR A 208 22.22 -2.13 -0.41
C THR A 208 21.54 -3.39 0.09
N SER A 209 21.18 -3.43 1.38
CA SER A 209 20.69 -4.64 2.03
C SER A 209 19.19 -4.62 2.35
N GLY A 210 18.50 -3.48 2.20
CA GLY A 210 17.09 -3.35 2.59
C GLY A 210 16.82 -3.34 4.11
N ALA A 211 17.86 -3.47 4.94
CA ALA A 211 17.70 -3.53 6.39
C ALA A 211 17.16 -2.22 6.95
N LEU A 212 16.27 -2.34 7.95
CA LEU A 212 15.63 -1.21 8.62
C LEU A 212 16.35 -0.87 9.93
N THR A 213 16.66 0.43 10.13
CA THR A 213 17.21 0.95 11.39
C THR A 213 16.29 2.07 11.90
N PRO A 214 15.85 2.06 13.16
CA PRO A 214 14.98 3.11 13.70
C PRO A 214 15.61 4.51 13.56
N VAL A 215 14.81 5.47 13.10
CA VAL A 215 15.17 6.90 13.07
C VAL A 215 15.24 7.43 14.50
N ALA A 216 16.22 8.28 14.77
CA ALA A 216 16.38 8.89 16.11
C ALA A 216 15.10 9.68 16.51
N GLY A 217 14.56 9.34 17.68
CA GLY A 217 13.32 9.90 18.19
C GLY A 217 12.04 9.20 17.71
N SER A 218 12.16 8.13 16.89
CA SER A 218 11.04 7.24 16.56
C SER A 218 10.66 6.40 17.81
N PRO A 219 9.33 6.12 18.01
CA PRO A 219 8.19 6.52 17.18
C PRO A 219 7.72 7.97 17.42
N PHE A 220 6.98 8.51 16.45
CA PHE A 220 6.38 9.86 16.50
C PHE A 220 4.88 9.77 16.79
N GLY A 221 4.35 10.63 17.68
CA GLY A 221 2.93 10.63 18.03
C GLY A 221 2.02 10.82 16.80
N ALA A 222 0.85 10.20 16.83
CA ALA A 222 -0.23 10.32 15.85
C ALA A 222 -1.59 10.51 16.55
N GLY A 223 -2.68 10.44 15.81
CA GLY A 223 -4.02 10.28 16.41
C GLY A 223 -4.26 8.83 16.83
N THR A 224 -5.46 8.56 17.38
CA THR A 224 -5.80 7.20 17.85
C THR A 224 -6.06 6.24 16.69
N LEU A 225 -5.57 5.02 16.84
CA LEU A 225 -5.72 3.91 15.88
C LEU A 225 -5.25 4.29 14.46
N PRO A 226 -3.97 4.67 14.27
CA PRO A 226 -3.43 4.99 12.94
C PRO A 226 -3.40 3.74 12.05
N LEU A 227 -3.96 3.85 10.85
CA LEU A 227 -4.07 2.77 9.86
C LEU A 227 -3.20 3.06 8.64
N GLY A 228 -3.72 3.87 7.71
CA GLY A 228 -3.04 4.18 6.47
C GLY A 228 -1.93 5.21 6.66
N VAL A 229 -0.78 4.95 6.06
CA VAL A 229 0.35 5.88 5.96
C VAL A 229 0.66 6.11 4.49
N ALA A 230 0.89 7.37 4.10
CA ALA A 230 1.35 7.72 2.76
C ALA A 230 2.41 8.81 2.82
N VAL A 231 3.42 8.70 1.95
CA VAL A 231 4.42 9.75 1.72
C VAL A 231 4.07 10.45 0.41
N ASP A 232 4.18 11.78 0.38
CA ASP A 232 3.94 12.52 -0.85
C ASP A 232 5.03 12.26 -1.90
N PRO A 233 4.73 12.38 -3.21
CA PRO A 233 5.70 12.08 -4.27
C PRO A 233 6.95 12.98 -4.29
N THR A 234 6.99 14.04 -3.48
CA THR A 234 8.19 14.87 -3.32
C THR A 234 9.09 14.41 -2.17
N GLY A 235 8.62 13.46 -1.34
CA GLY A 235 9.31 12.98 -0.14
C GLY A 235 9.40 14.01 0.98
N LYS A 236 8.62 15.09 0.91
CA LYS A 236 8.65 16.17 1.91
C LYS A 236 7.63 16.01 3.03
N PHE A 237 6.56 15.29 2.76
CA PHE A 237 5.44 15.17 3.68
C PHE A 237 5.00 13.72 3.83
N ALA A 238 4.62 13.36 5.06
CA ALA A 238 3.93 12.12 5.36
C ALA A 238 2.55 12.42 5.94
N TYR A 239 1.59 11.56 5.65
CA TYR A 239 0.22 11.66 6.11
C TYR A 239 -0.24 10.35 6.71
N VAL A 240 -0.97 10.43 7.81
CA VAL A 240 -1.46 9.28 8.57
C VAL A 240 -2.95 9.41 8.80
N ALA A 241 -3.71 8.43 8.33
CA ALA A 241 -5.13 8.32 8.60
C ALA A 241 -5.34 7.64 9.96
N ASN A 242 -6.00 8.33 10.89
CA ASN A 242 -6.25 7.85 12.24
C ASN A 242 -7.72 7.46 12.39
N PHE A 243 -7.97 6.17 12.34
CA PHE A 243 -9.32 5.59 12.33
C PHE A 243 -10.12 5.99 13.58
N GLY A 244 -9.52 5.89 14.76
CA GLY A 244 -10.20 6.15 16.03
C GLY A 244 -10.49 7.63 16.28
N SER A 245 -9.58 8.52 15.90
CA SER A 245 -9.77 9.97 16.10
C SER A 245 -10.44 10.69 14.93
N GLY A 246 -10.77 9.99 13.83
CA GLY A 246 -11.49 10.59 12.69
C GLY A 246 -10.73 11.74 12.03
N ASN A 247 -9.41 11.68 11.96
CA ASN A 247 -8.57 12.74 11.42
C ASN A 247 -7.38 12.23 10.62
N VAL A 248 -6.70 13.15 9.96
CA VAL A 248 -5.42 12.90 9.26
C VAL A 248 -4.35 13.77 9.91
N TRP A 249 -3.26 13.14 10.33
CA TRP A 249 -2.05 13.85 10.74
C TRP A 249 -1.14 14.05 9.54
N GLY A 250 -0.64 15.28 9.37
CA GLY A 250 0.37 15.64 8.39
C GLY A 250 1.69 15.95 9.09
N TYR A 251 2.79 15.50 8.48
CA TYR A 251 4.16 15.74 8.97
C TYR A 251 5.04 16.24 7.85
N THR A 252 6.00 17.11 8.19
CA THR A 252 7.19 17.33 7.37
C THR A 252 8.19 16.22 7.63
N ILE A 253 8.86 15.76 6.57
CA ILE A 253 9.95 14.78 6.64
C ILE A 253 11.29 15.52 6.54
N ASN A 254 12.16 15.31 7.50
CA ASN A 254 13.55 15.78 7.38
C ASN A 254 14.29 14.86 6.40
N ALA A 255 14.67 15.39 5.22
CA ALA A 255 15.27 14.64 4.13
C ALA A 255 16.63 13.98 4.45
N LYS A 256 17.30 14.40 5.53
CA LYS A 256 18.58 13.81 5.97
C LYS A 256 18.41 12.72 7.00
N THR A 257 17.41 12.88 7.90
CA THR A 257 17.28 12.03 9.09
C THR A 257 16.03 11.17 9.11
N GLY A 258 15.04 11.44 8.23
CA GLY A 258 13.73 10.77 8.24
C GLY A 258 12.80 11.19 9.38
N LYS A 259 13.24 12.11 10.27
CA LYS A 259 12.46 12.57 11.42
C LYS A 259 11.18 13.25 10.95
N LEU A 260 10.06 12.90 11.61
CA LEU A 260 8.75 13.50 11.39
C LEU A 260 8.53 14.69 12.34
N THR A 261 7.99 15.79 11.81
CA THR A 261 7.55 16.94 12.60
C THR A 261 6.13 17.33 12.15
N PRO A 262 5.14 17.41 13.04
CA PRO A 262 3.78 17.79 12.66
C PRO A 262 3.75 19.10 11.88
N VAL A 263 2.98 19.17 10.79
CA VAL A 263 2.75 20.43 10.06
C VAL A 263 1.80 21.33 10.85
N ALA A 264 1.93 22.64 10.68
CA ALA A 264 1.05 23.60 11.33
C ALA A 264 -0.43 23.32 10.96
N GLY A 265 -1.31 23.33 11.96
CA GLY A 265 -2.71 23.01 11.81
C GLY A 265 -3.06 21.52 11.81
N SER A 266 -2.07 20.61 11.87
CA SER A 266 -2.32 19.19 12.10
C SER A 266 -2.81 18.96 13.54
N PRO A 267 -3.78 18.01 13.75
CA PRO A 267 -4.43 17.17 12.76
C PRO A 267 -5.54 17.88 11.96
N PHE A 268 -5.83 17.34 10.77
CA PHE A 268 -6.92 17.78 9.90
C PHE A 268 -8.14 16.86 10.06
N GLY A 269 -9.34 17.45 10.22
CA GLY A 269 -10.57 16.68 10.33
C GLY A 269 -10.82 15.82 9.08
N ALA A 270 -11.27 14.59 9.28
CA ALA A 270 -11.73 13.67 8.24
C ALA A 270 -13.13 13.16 8.57
N GLY A 271 -13.67 12.28 7.74
CA GLY A 271 -14.88 11.55 8.07
C GLY A 271 -14.65 10.51 9.17
N SER A 272 -15.72 9.89 9.65
CA SER A 272 -15.64 8.81 10.64
C SER A 272 -14.85 7.62 10.10
N GLY A 273 -13.86 7.16 10.86
CA GLY A 273 -13.07 5.97 10.57
C GLY A 273 -12.27 6.02 9.26
N PRO A 274 -11.40 7.03 9.02
CA PRO A 274 -10.56 7.06 7.84
C PRO A 274 -9.61 5.85 7.85
N TRP A 275 -9.63 5.08 6.75
CA TRP A 275 -8.88 3.83 6.65
C TRP A 275 -7.64 3.98 5.78
N GLY A 276 -7.85 4.24 4.50
CA GLY A 276 -6.78 4.36 3.52
C GLY A 276 -6.49 5.82 3.18
N ILE A 277 -5.22 6.09 2.85
CA ILE A 277 -4.76 7.40 2.40
C ILE A 277 -3.84 7.21 1.20
N ALA A 278 -3.96 8.09 0.23
CA ALA A 278 -3.09 8.12 -0.94
C ALA A 278 -2.72 9.56 -1.26
N THR A 279 -1.53 9.74 -1.80
CA THR A 279 -0.99 11.03 -2.22
C THR A 279 -0.69 11.03 -3.70
N CYS A 280 -0.71 12.19 -4.30
CA CYS A 280 -0.30 12.37 -5.69
C CYS A 280 0.44 13.69 -5.88
N ARG A 281 1.28 13.78 -6.90
CA ARG A 281 1.91 15.03 -7.30
C ARG A 281 0.94 15.88 -8.13
N VAL A 282 0.68 17.10 -7.69
CA VAL A 282 -0.09 18.06 -8.48
C VAL A 282 0.85 18.79 -9.46
N VAL A 283 0.68 18.56 -10.77
CA VAL A 283 1.42 19.26 -11.83
C VAL A 283 0.41 19.92 -12.77
N LYS A 284 0.46 21.25 -12.87
CA LYS A 284 -0.50 22.06 -13.63
C LYS A 284 -1.96 21.72 -13.31
N GLY A 285 -2.27 21.62 -11.99
CA GLY A 285 -3.61 21.32 -11.49
C GLY A 285 -4.09 19.86 -11.70
N LYS A 286 -3.22 18.95 -12.15
CA LYS A 286 -3.53 17.53 -12.34
C LYS A 286 -2.76 16.67 -11.35
N CYS A 287 -3.44 15.71 -10.72
CA CYS A 287 -2.81 14.66 -9.96
C CYS A 287 -2.04 13.74 -10.91
N LYS A 288 -0.74 13.57 -10.69
CA LYS A 288 0.11 12.65 -11.45
C LYS A 288 0.73 11.63 -10.49
N PRO A 289 0.93 10.38 -10.93
CA PRO A 289 1.73 9.42 -10.17
C PRO A 289 3.15 9.98 -9.97
N PRO A 290 3.93 9.46 -9.02
CA PRO A 290 5.34 9.80 -8.90
C PRO A 290 6.04 9.56 -10.23
N PRO A 291 7.10 10.33 -10.57
CA PRO A 291 7.94 10.00 -11.73
C PRO A 291 8.57 8.62 -11.49
N LEU A 292 8.55 7.79 -12.52
CA LEU A 292 9.26 6.51 -12.59
C LEU A 292 10.77 6.77 -12.55
#